data_2dcff27d639272ccf72452a5004c16fa
#
_entry.id   2dcff27d639272ccf72452a5004c16fa
#
_cell.length_a   1.000
_cell.length_b   1.000
_cell.length_c   1.000
_cell.angle_alpha   90.00
_cell.angle_beta   90.00
_cell.angle_gamma   90.00
#
_symmetry.space_group_name_H-M   'P 1'
#
loop_
_entity.id
_entity.type
_entity.pdbx_description
1 polymer ?
#
loop_
_entity_poly.entity_id
_entity_poly.type
_entity_poly.pdbx_seq_one_letter_code
_entity_poly.pdbx_strand_id
1 'polypeptide(L)'
;ANAKKWDLAASEYHNFIKMYTEDKEKLIAAYIGAARAYMELKEEDKAIEDYRKTLEAYDKYGLQIKNADPGVPAEAAFYMGEHEFHKMDPIVLKGKEKDKAKIIKTLVEILQKAMGHYSKSAAYASEKWTFRATNKMGMLFVTMAAKIREQEMNAKKEDEKFAERITIVQQLPSYYEQARPIFQKNIDLARDQGFYNKDVVEAEEGYIEMFYQGCAVFVEVADAFANAPLPDSAAIVQEYIYQEMVKADAIEAAHEDLEAYREELMNKSNAAKELAVPQCATGIKLMT
;
A
#
# COMPACT_ATOMS: atom_id res chain seq x y z
N ALA A 1 19.92 -14.82 -25.98
CA ALA A 1 21.30 -15.10 -25.56
C ALA A 1 21.47 -15.01 -24.04
N ASN A 2 20.85 -14.03 -23.37
CA ASN A 2 21.00 -13.86 -21.91
C ASN A 2 20.29 -14.94 -21.10
N ALA A 3 19.09 -15.39 -21.50
CA ALA A 3 18.33 -16.42 -20.76
C ALA A 3 19.12 -17.73 -20.59
N LYS A 4 19.86 -18.20 -21.62
CA LYS A 4 20.73 -19.39 -21.48
C LYS A 4 21.84 -19.24 -20.46
N LYS A 5 22.36 -18.02 -20.25
CA LYS A 5 23.36 -17.75 -19.22
C LYS A 5 22.78 -17.82 -17.82
N TRP A 6 21.58 -17.31 -17.63
CA TRP A 6 20.91 -17.34 -16.33
C TRP A 6 20.46 -18.75 -15.96
N ASP A 7 19.96 -19.54 -16.93
CA ASP A 7 19.62 -20.94 -16.74
C ASP A 7 20.83 -21.77 -16.29
N LEU A 8 21.97 -21.57 -16.97
CA LEU A 8 23.23 -22.20 -16.57
C LEU A 8 23.66 -21.76 -15.18
N ALA A 9 23.58 -20.45 -14.86
CA ALA A 9 23.94 -19.94 -13.55
C ALA A 9 23.09 -20.55 -12.44
N ALA A 10 21.76 -20.61 -12.62
CA ALA A 10 20.86 -21.26 -11.66
C ALA A 10 21.22 -22.72 -11.45
N SER A 11 21.49 -23.46 -12.54
CA SER A 11 21.90 -24.86 -12.50
C SER A 11 23.21 -25.07 -11.73
N GLU A 12 24.21 -24.22 -11.98
CA GLU A 12 25.51 -24.31 -11.29
C GLU A 12 25.39 -23.98 -9.80
N TYR A 13 24.59 -22.98 -9.43
CA TYR A 13 24.30 -22.72 -8.01
C TYR A 13 23.65 -23.92 -7.33
N HIS A 14 22.66 -24.57 -7.96
CA HIS A 14 22.04 -25.76 -7.40
C HIS A 14 22.97 -26.99 -7.36
N ASN A 15 23.87 -27.14 -8.32
CA ASN A 15 24.91 -28.17 -8.26
C ASN A 15 25.85 -27.90 -7.09
N PHE A 16 26.24 -26.64 -6.89
CA PHE A 16 27.07 -26.26 -5.74
C PHE A 16 26.37 -26.56 -4.40
N ILE A 17 25.10 -26.19 -4.27
CA ILE A 17 24.29 -26.46 -3.07
C ILE A 17 24.26 -27.95 -2.73
N LYS A 18 24.18 -28.82 -3.72
CA LYS A 18 24.18 -30.28 -3.52
C LYS A 18 25.53 -30.83 -3.08
N MET A 19 26.61 -30.26 -3.57
CA MET A 19 27.99 -30.77 -3.33
C MET A 19 28.65 -30.18 -2.08
N TYR A 20 28.35 -28.95 -1.71
CA TYR A 20 29.08 -28.18 -0.69
C TYR A 20 28.16 -27.69 0.43
N THR A 21 27.66 -28.61 1.24
CA THR A 21 26.75 -28.29 2.36
C THR A 21 27.46 -27.78 3.61
N GLU A 22 28.78 -27.97 3.72
CA GLU A 22 29.55 -27.65 4.93
C GLU A 22 29.95 -26.16 5.00
N ASP A 23 30.23 -25.52 3.87
CA ASP A 23 30.57 -24.10 3.82
C ASP A 23 29.28 -23.26 3.82
N LYS A 24 28.89 -22.83 5.02
CA LYS A 24 27.60 -22.15 5.26
C LYS A 24 27.52 -20.78 4.57
N GLU A 25 28.62 -20.04 4.50
CA GLU A 25 28.66 -18.74 3.81
C GLU A 25 28.43 -18.92 2.31
N LYS A 26 29.15 -19.83 1.68
CA LYS A 26 28.97 -20.12 0.26
C LYS A 26 27.61 -20.77 -0.04
N LEU A 27 27.06 -21.54 0.90
CA LEU A 27 25.72 -22.11 0.75
C LEU A 27 24.65 -21.00 0.69
N ILE A 28 24.71 -20.01 1.57
CA ILE A 28 23.83 -18.84 1.56
C ILE A 28 24.02 -18.04 0.26
N ALA A 29 25.28 -17.79 -0.14
CA ALA A 29 25.60 -17.11 -1.40
C ALA A 29 25.09 -17.85 -2.64
N ALA A 30 25.07 -19.19 -2.62
CA ALA A 30 24.54 -19.98 -3.70
C ALA A 30 23.01 -19.91 -3.78
N TYR A 31 22.29 -19.96 -2.66
CA TYR A 31 20.84 -19.79 -2.66
C TYR A 31 20.42 -18.42 -3.19
N ILE A 32 21.01 -17.33 -2.69
CA ILE A 32 20.68 -15.98 -3.19
C ILE A 32 21.08 -15.81 -4.66
N GLY A 33 22.17 -16.41 -5.10
CA GLY A 33 22.61 -16.42 -6.50
C GLY A 33 21.64 -17.15 -7.42
N ALA A 34 21.15 -18.32 -7.00
CA ALA A 34 20.11 -19.07 -7.73
C ALA A 34 18.79 -18.26 -7.80
N ALA A 35 18.35 -17.67 -6.69
CA ALA A 35 17.15 -16.84 -6.65
C ALA A 35 17.24 -15.68 -7.66
N ARG A 36 18.35 -14.94 -7.65
CA ARG A 36 18.58 -13.85 -8.62
C ARG A 36 18.57 -14.33 -10.08
N ALA A 37 19.16 -15.49 -10.35
CA ALA A 37 19.15 -16.07 -11.69
C ALA A 37 17.73 -16.43 -12.15
N TYR A 38 16.91 -17.00 -11.27
CA TYR A 38 15.50 -17.27 -11.57
C TYR A 38 14.65 -16.02 -11.75
N MET A 39 14.93 -14.94 -11.01
CA MET A 39 14.28 -13.63 -11.25
C MET A 39 14.55 -13.11 -12.66
N GLU A 40 15.80 -13.20 -13.14
CA GLU A 40 16.18 -12.82 -14.52
C GLU A 40 15.52 -13.72 -15.58
N LEU A 41 15.23 -14.97 -15.24
CA LEU A 41 14.47 -15.91 -16.07
C LEU A 41 12.95 -15.69 -16.01
N LYS A 42 12.47 -14.85 -15.11
CA LYS A 42 11.04 -14.67 -14.79
C LYS A 42 10.35 -15.94 -14.27
N GLU A 43 11.13 -16.80 -13.63
CA GLU A 43 10.66 -18.02 -12.96
C GLU A 43 10.45 -17.73 -11.46
N GLU A 44 9.45 -16.90 -11.18
CA GLU A 44 9.22 -16.31 -9.85
C GLU A 44 9.08 -17.36 -8.75
N ASP A 45 8.31 -18.41 -8.95
CA ASP A 45 8.09 -19.45 -7.93
C ASP A 45 9.40 -20.10 -7.49
N LYS A 46 10.31 -20.38 -8.44
CA LYS A 46 11.64 -20.93 -8.12
C LYS A 46 12.52 -19.92 -7.39
N ALA A 47 12.48 -18.67 -7.83
CA ALA A 47 13.19 -17.59 -7.15
C ALA A 47 12.75 -17.44 -5.69
N ILE A 48 11.44 -17.43 -5.44
CA ILE A 48 10.88 -17.30 -4.09
C ILE A 48 11.26 -18.48 -3.20
N GLU A 49 11.30 -19.69 -3.74
CA GLU A 49 11.76 -20.87 -2.98
C GLU A 49 13.24 -20.74 -2.57
N ASP A 50 14.11 -20.24 -3.44
CA ASP A 50 15.52 -20.03 -3.11
C ASP A 50 15.74 -18.80 -2.20
N TYR A 51 14.93 -17.74 -2.32
CA TYR A 51 14.91 -16.65 -1.33
C TYR A 51 14.50 -17.16 0.06
N ARG A 52 13.49 -18.03 0.14
CA ARG A 52 13.07 -18.65 1.40
C ARG A 52 14.21 -19.46 2.03
N LYS A 53 14.90 -20.30 1.23
CA LYS A 53 16.08 -21.06 1.68
C LYS A 53 17.24 -20.17 2.10
N THR A 54 17.44 -19.04 1.42
CA THR A 54 18.42 -18.04 1.82
C THR A 54 18.14 -17.53 3.23
N LEU A 55 16.89 -17.17 3.53
CA LEU A 55 16.49 -16.71 4.87
C LEU A 55 16.66 -17.80 5.93
N GLU A 56 16.20 -19.03 5.65
CA GLU A 56 16.33 -20.15 6.57
C GLU A 56 17.80 -20.45 6.89
N ALA A 57 18.66 -20.44 5.88
CA ALA A 57 20.09 -20.67 6.05
C ALA A 57 20.75 -19.50 6.82
N TYR A 58 20.38 -18.27 6.53
CA TYR A 58 20.92 -17.11 7.22
C TYR A 58 20.44 -17.07 8.69
N ASP A 59 19.19 -17.29 8.97
CA ASP A 59 18.66 -17.34 10.34
C ASP A 59 19.35 -18.43 11.17
N LYS A 60 19.70 -19.55 10.54
CA LYS A 60 20.36 -20.66 11.20
C LYS A 60 21.87 -20.49 11.41
N TYR A 61 22.56 -19.90 10.45
CA TYR A 61 24.01 -19.88 10.37
C TYR A 61 24.63 -18.46 10.36
N GLY A 62 23.86 -17.41 10.08
CA GLY A 62 24.38 -16.07 9.86
C GLY A 62 25.20 -15.52 11.04
N LEU A 63 24.80 -15.79 12.28
CA LEU A 63 25.54 -15.40 13.46
C LEU A 63 26.91 -16.11 13.62
N GLN A 64 27.11 -17.22 12.90
CA GLN A 64 28.37 -17.99 12.92
C GLN A 64 29.35 -17.52 11.84
N ILE A 65 28.87 -16.70 10.89
CA ILE A 65 29.66 -16.19 9.78
C ILE A 65 30.23 -14.83 10.17
N LYS A 66 31.57 -14.75 10.16
CA LYS A 66 32.26 -13.50 10.46
C LYS A 66 31.97 -12.48 9.35
N ASN A 67 31.43 -11.30 9.71
CA ASN A 67 31.04 -10.23 8.78
C ASN A 67 30.00 -10.67 7.75
N ALA A 68 29.01 -11.49 8.16
CA ALA A 68 27.89 -11.83 7.29
C ALA A 68 27.21 -10.57 6.75
N ASP A 69 27.02 -10.50 5.42
CA ASP A 69 26.39 -9.35 4.78
C ASP A 69 24.88 -9.31 5.10
N PRO A 70 24.40 -8.30 5.84
CA PRO A 70 22.97 -8.18 6.15
C PRO A 70 22.11 -7.88 4.91
N GLY A 71 22.70 -7.43 3.80
CA GLY A 71 22.02 -7.20 2.54
C GLY A 71 21.45 -8.47 1.92
N VAL A 72 22.09 -9.61 2.16
CA VAL A 72 21.65 -10.90 1.59
C VAL A 72 20.27 -11.35 2.13
N PRO A 73 20.07 -11.47 3.45
CA PRO A 73 18.75 -11.82 3.98
C PRO A 73 17.73 -10.69 3.81
N ALA A 74 18.18 -9.44 3.83
CA ALA A 74 17.31 -8.30 3.58
C ALA A 74 16.71 -8.33 2.17
N GLU A 75 17.52 -8.63 1.14
CA GLU A 75 17.07 -8.83 -0.23
C GLU A 75 16.07 -9.98 -0.34
N ALA A 76 16.40 -11.11 0.26
CA ALA A 76 15.53 -12.29 0.22
C ALA A 76 14.16 -12.00 0.85
N ALA A 77 14.14 -11.36 2.02
CA ALA A 77 12.90 -10.95 2.67
C ALA A 77 12.12 -9.94 1.85
N PHE A 78 12.80 -8.98 1.22
CA PHE A 78 12.17 -7.99 0.34
C PHE A 78 11.42 -8.64 -0.82
N TYR A 79 12.06 -9.53 -1.58
CA TYR A 79 11.42 -10.19 -2.71
C TYR A 79 10.30 -11.16 -2.31
N MET A 80 10.38 -11.77 -1.14
CA MET A 80 9.24 -12.49 -0.58
C MET A 80 8.05 -11.55 -0.29
N GLY A 81 8.32 -10.33 0.18
CA GLY A 81 7.32 -9.28 0.34
C GLY A 81 6.69 -8.85 -0.99
N GLU A 82 7.49 -8.63 -2.03
CA GLU A 82 7.02 -8.30 -3.39
C GLU A 82 6.11 -9.42 -3.93
N HIS A 83 6.50 -10.68 -3.78
CA HIS A 83 5.68 -11.81 -4.19
C HIS A 83 4.31 -11.84 -3.50
N GLU A 84 4.27 -11.61 -2.19
CA GLU A 84 2.98 -11.48 -1.49
C GLU A 84 2.20 -10.26 -1.94
N PHE A 85 2.85 -9.11 -2.13
CA PHE A 85 2.20 -7.88 -2.56
C PHE A 85 1.54 -8.01 -3.94
N HIS A 86 2.23 -8.59 -4.92
CA HIS A 86 1.70 -8.79 -6.27
C HIS A 86 0.43 -9.66 -6.30
N LYS A 87 0.16 -10.46 -5.28
CA LYS A 87 -1.11 -11.19 -5.16
C LYS A 87 -2.32 -10.28 -5.01
N MET A 88 -2.12 -9.00 -4.65
CA MET A 88 -3.21 -8.02 -4.64
C MET A 88 -3.62 -7.57 -6.06
N ASP A 89 -2.69 -7.59 -7.03
CA ASP A 89 -2.90 -7.01 -8.37
C ASP A 89 -4.15 -7.53 -9.07
N PRO A 90 -4.39 -8.85 -9.19
CA PRO A 90 -5.55 -9.40 -9.89
C PRO A 90 -6.86 -9.27 -9.10
N ILE A 91 -6.80 -8.85 -7.83
CA ILE A 91 -7.98 -8.85 -6.97
C ILE A 91 -8.83 -7.61 -7.24
N VAL A 92 -10.11 -7.85 -7.54
CA VAL A 92 -11.12 -6.82 -7.74
C VAL A 92 -12.24 -7.05 -6.72
N LEU A 93 -12.64 -6.00 -6.01
CA LEU A 93 -13.76 -6.04 -5.08
C LEU A 93 -15.08 -5.97 -5.86
N LYS A 94 -15.72 -7.11 -6.08
CA LYS A 94 -16.96 -7.24 -6.83
C LYS A 94 -17.94 -8.20 -6.16
N GLY A 95 -19.19 -8.14 -6.60
CA GLY A 95 -20.25 -8.99 -6.09
C GLY A 95 -20.98 -8.36 -4.90
N LYS A 96 -21.78 -9.16 -4.18
CA LYS A 96 -22.57 -8.71 -3.03
C LYS A 96 -21.65 -8.39 -1.83
N GLU A 97 -22.15 -7.59 -0.90
CA GLU A 97 -21.41 -7.17 0.30
C GLU A 97 -20.72 -8.33 1.05
N LYS A 98 -21.38 -9.46 1.18
CA LYS A 98 -20.78 -10.67 1.81
C LYS A 98 -19.57 -11.19 1.04
N ASP A 99 -19.56 -11.05 -0.28
CA ASP A 99 -18.46 -11.52 -1.14
C ASP A 99 -17.34 -10.50 -1.09
N LYS A 100 -17.64 -9.19 -1.16
CA LYS A 100 -16.66 -8.11 -0.96
C LYS A 100 -15.98 -8.24 0.41
N ALA A 101 -16.72 -8.51 1.48
CA ALA A 101 -16.14 -8.71 2.81
C ALA A 101 -15.13 -9.87 2.86
N LYS A 102 -15.38 -10.97 2.14
CA LYS A 102 -14.41 -12.07 2.02
C LYS A 102 -13.15 -11.65 1.24
N ILE A 103 -13.34 -10.90 0.15
CA ILE A 103 -12.24 -10.39 -0.66
C ILE A 103 -11.38 -9.42 0.17
N ILE A 104 -12.00 -8.51 0.93
CA ILE A 104 -11.29 -7.60 1.84
C ILE A 104 -10.49 -8.39 2.87
N LYS A 105 -11.06 -9.44 3.45
CA LYS A 105 -10.32 -10.31 4.37
C LYS A 105 -9.08 -10.91 3.71
N THR A 106 -9.19 -11.41 2.48
CA THR A 106 -8.06 -11.93 1.72
C THR A 106 -7.01 -10.84 1.46
N LEU A 107 -7.43 -9.62 1.08
CA LEU A 107 -6.51 -8.49 0.89
C LEU A 107 -5.77 -8.13 2.19
N VAL A 108 -6.46 -8.15 3.33
CA VAL A 108 -5.83 -7.91 4.64
C VAL A 108 -4.83 -9.00 5.00
N GLU A 109 -5.13 -10.27 4.71
CA GLU A 109 -4.19 -11.38 4.91
C GLU A 109 -2.93 -11.24 4.05
N ILE A 110 -3.08 -10.83 2.79
CA ILE A 110 -1.95 -10.53 1.88
C ILE A 110 -1.13 -9.35 2.43
N LEU A 111 -1.80 -8.25 2.80
CA LEU A 111 -1.16 -7.07 3.37
C LEU A 111 -0.33 -7.44 4.60
N GLN A 112 -0.89 -8.22 5.52
CA GLN A 112 -0.18 -8.65 6.74
C GLN A 112 1.05 -9.50 6.42
N LYS A 113 0.97 -10.41 5.46
CA LYS A 113 2.11 -11.25 5.04
C LYS A 113 3.19 -10.43 4.39
N ALA A 114 2.84 -9.57 3.42
CA ALA A 114 3.79 -8.68 2.75
C ALA A 114 4.46 -7.74 3.75
N MET A 115 3.67 -7.13 4.66
CA MET A 115 4.17 -6.27 5.74
C MET A 115 5.17 -7.01 6.63
N GLY A 116 4.90 -8.27 6.98
CA GLY A 116 5.80 -9.11 7.77
C GLY A 116 7.15 -9.34 7.07
N HIS A 117 7.14 -9.61 5.78
CA HIS A 117 8.37 -9.79 5.00
C HIS A 117 9.14 -8.48 4.83
N TYR A 118 8.49 -7.36 4.54
CA TYR A 118 9.16 -6.06 4.45
C TYR A 118 9.71 -5.61 5.81
N SER A 119 8.98 -5.83 6.90
CA SER A 119 9.48 -5.55 8.26
C SER A 119 10.72 -6.39 8.58
N LYS A 120 10.74 -7.67 8.18
CA LYS A 120 11.90 -8.54 8.33
C LYS A 120 13.08 -8.03 7.49
N SER A 121 12.83 -7.60 6.24
CA SER A 121 13.86 -6.99 5.38
C SER A 121 14.49 -5.76 6.04
N ALA A 122 13.68 -4.84 6.54
CA ALA A 122 14.15 -3.63 7.22
C ALA A 122 14.92 -3.95 8.51
N ALA A 123 14.54 -4.99 9.25
CA ALA A 123 15.17 -5.39 10.51
C ALA A 123 16.62 -5.88 10.34
N TYR A 124 17.04 -6.30 9.15
CA TYR A 124 18.44 -6.63 8.87
C TYR A 124 19.35 -5.39 8.76
N ALA A 125 18.78 -4.18 8.81
CA ALA A 125 19.50 -2.90 8.81
C ALA A 125 20.47 -2.70 7.63
N SER A 126 20.15 -3.27 6.48
CA SER A 126 20.79 -2.96 5.22
C SER A 126 20.17 -1.67 4.66
N GLU A 127 20.95 -0.60 4.56
CA GLU A 127 20.48 0.72 4.14
C GLU A 127 19.57 0.64 2.90
N LYS A 128 20.08 0.08 1.81
CA LYS A 128 19.34 -0.10 0.55
C LYS A 128 18.01 -0.81 0.74
N TRP A 129 18.00 -1.96 1.42
CA TRP A 129 16.82 -2.78 1.55
C TRP A 129 15.83 -2.25 2.60
N THR A 130 16.34 -1.57 3.64
CA THR A 130 15.50 -0.88 4.62
C THR A 130 14.64 0.19 3.96
N PHE A 131 15.26 1.04 3.11
CA PHE A 131 14.52 2.07 2.37
C PHE A 131 13.46 1.48 1.45
N ARG A 132 13.84 0.49 0.64
CA ARG A 132 12.91 -0.17 -0.28
C ARG A 132 11.75 -0.82 0.45
N ALA A 133 12.05 -1.59 1.50
CA ALA A 133 11.04 -2.29 2.27
C ALA A 133 10.06 -1.32 2.94
N THR A 134 10.55 -0.23 3.54
CA THR A 134 9.68 0.77 4.15
C THR A 134 8.83 1.53 3.12
N ASN A 135 9.35 1.83 1.93
CA ASN A 135 8.54 2.39 0.85
C ASN A 135 7.38 1.45 0.47
N LYS A 136 7.69 0.16 0.29
CA LYS A 136 6.66 -0.84 -0.04
C LYS A 136 5.63 -1.01 1.08
N MET A 137 6.03 -0.88 2.34
CA MET A 137 5.08 -0.86 3.46
C MET A 137 4.08 0.30 3.34
N GLY A 138 4.54 1.49 2.95
CA GLY A 138 3.66 2.62 2.66
C GLY A 138 2.73 2.34 1.46
N MET A 139 3.29 1.81 0.37
CA MET A 139 2.54 1.47 -0.84
C MET A 139 1.47 0.40 -0.61
N LEU A 140 1.65 -0.53 0.32
CA LEU A 140 0.62 -1.51 0.69
C LEU A 140 -0.69 -0.84 1.13
N PHE A 141 -0.60 0.20 1.96
CA PHE A 141 -1.76 0.94 2.42
C PHE A 141 -2.41 1.77 1.30
N VAL A 142 -1.58 2.42 0.46
CA VAL A 142 -2.08 3.17 -0.70
C VAL A 142 -2.80 2.24 -1.69
N THR A 143 -2.22 1.08 -1.97
CA THR A 143 -2.85 0.07 -2.83
C THR A 143 -4.14 -0.47 -2.23
N MET A 144 -4.18 -0.71 -0.91
CA MET A 144 -5.41 -1.15 -0.25
C MET A 144 -6.52 -0.11 -0.37
N ALA A 145 -6.19 1.18 -0.17
CA ALA A 145 -7.13 2.28 -0.37
C ALA A 145 -7.65 2.31 -1.82
N ALA A 146 -6.75 2.18 -2.81
CA ALA A 146 -7.14 2.14 -4.22
C ALA A 146 -8.10 0.98 -4.52
N LYS A 147 -7.80 -0.23 -4.05
CA LYS A 147 -8.68 -1.40 -4.21
C LYS A 147 -10.07 -1.17 -3.60
N ILE A 148 -10.16 -0.56 -2.43
CA ILE A 148 -11.44 -0.23 -1.79
C ILE A 148 -12.18 0.85 -2.58
N ARG A 149 -11.48 1.88 -3.05
CA ARG A 149 -12.06 2.95 -3.86
C ARG A 149 -12.66 2.45 -5.18
N GLU A 150 -11.97 1.51 -5.83
CA GLU A 150 -12.33 0.96 -7.14
C GLU A 150 -13.34 -0.18 -7.08
N GLN A 151 -13.88 -0.49 -5.89
CA GLN A 151 -14.82 -1.59 -5.76
C GLN A 151 -16.09 -1.37 -6.61
N GLU A 152 -16.63 -2.47 -7.12
CA GLU A 152 -17.90 -2.45 -7.88
C GLU A 152 -19.06 -2.03 -6.98
N MET A 153 -19.84 -1.05 -7.42
CA MET A 153 -21.06 -0.64 -6.72
C MET A 153 -22.22 -1.58 -7.06
N ASN A 154 -22.99 -1.98 -6.05
CA ASN A 154 -24.15 -2.88 -6.22
C ASN A 154 -25.46 -2.14 -6.44
N ALA A 155 -25.53 -0.91 -5.99
CA ALA A 155 -26.72 -0.07 -6.09
C ALA A 155 -27.08 0.22 -7.54
N LYS A 156 -28.40 0.24 -7.83
CA LYS A 156 -28.93 0.51 -9.16
C LYS A 156 -29.53 1.89 -9.28
N LYS A 157 -30.14 2.38 -8.21
CA LYS A 157 -30.73 3.71 -8.16
C LYS A 157 -29.69 4.73 -7.76
N GLU A 158 -29.82 5.98 -8.22
CA GLU A 158 -28.80 7.02 -8.01
C GLU A 158 -28.63 7.42 -6.55
N ASP A 159 -29.69 7.46 -5.76
CA ASP A 159 -29.67 7.68 -4.33
C ASP A 159 -28.92 6.56 -3.57
N GLU A 160 -29.21 5.31 -3.91
CA GLU A 160 -28.52 4.15 -3.35
C GLU A 160 -27.03 4.13 -3.76
N LYS A 161 -26.70 4.49 -5.00
CA LYS A 161 -25.30 4.62 -5.46
C LYS A 161 -24.55 5.70 -4.70
N PHE A 162 -25.20 6.83 -4.48
CA PHE A 162 -24.64 7.90 -3.70
C PHE A 162 -24.30 7.43 -2.28
N ALA A 163 -25.24 6.75 -1.61
CA ALA A 163 -25.04 6.21 -0.29
C ALA A 163 -23.88 5.20 -0.24
N GLU A 164 -23.85 4.27 -1.19
CA GLU A 164 -22.78 3.29 -1.32
C GLU A 164 -21.43 3.97 -1.54
N ARG A 165 -21.37 5.00 -2.39
CA ARG A 165 -20.16 5.77 -2.67
C ARG A 165 -19.62 6.47 -1.44
N ILE A 166 -20.49 7.15 -0.68
CA ILE A 166 -20.09 7.79 0.58
C ILE A 166 -19.50 6.75 1.56
N THR A 167 -20.15 5.61 1.71
CA THR A 167 -19.66 4.52 2.57
C THR A 167 -18.27 4.03 2.14
N ILE A 168 -18.00 3.98 0.84
CA ILE A 168 -16.69 3.58 0.31
C ILE A 168 -15.63 4.62 0.68
N VAL A 169 -15.88 5.90 0.39
CA VAL A 169 -14.87 6.95 0.60
C VAL A 169 -14.56 7.20 2.07
N GLN A 170 -15.50 6.95 2.97
CA GLN A 170 -15.28 7.04 4.42
C GLN A 170 -14.18 6.09 4.95
N GLN A 171 -13.92 5.00 4.24
CA GLN A 171 -12.92 4.02 4.67
C GLN A 171 -11.49 4.40 4.30
N LEU A 172 -11.31 5.29 3.31
CA LEU A 172 -10.01 5.57 2.70
C LEU A 172 -9.04 6.34 3.60
N PRO A 173 -9.47 7.37 4.38
CA PRO A 173 -8.55 8.17 5.18
C PRO A 173 -7.68 7.35 6.14
N SER A 174 -8.23 6.30 6.73
CA SER A 174 -7.49 5.45 7.68
C SER A 174 -6.27 4.76 7.06
N TYR A 175 -6.29 4.44 5.77
CA TYR A 175 -5.16 3.86 5.05
C TYR A 175 -4.10 4.92 4.75
N TYR A 176 -4.51 6.12 4.33
CA TYR A 176 -3.58 7.22 4.07
C TYR A 176 -2.87 7.68 5.35
N GLU A 177 -3.57 7.72 6.48
CA GLU A 177 -2.99 8.02 7.78
C GLU A 177 -1.94 7.01 8.22
N GLN A 178 -2.09 5.73 7.85
CA GLN A 178 -1.09 4.70 8.11
C GLN A 178 0.11 4.79 7.16
N ALA A 179 -0.11 5.15 5.89
CA ALA A 179 0.97 5.29 4.90
C ALA A 179 1.85 6.53 5.17
N ARG A 180 1.24 7.66 5.56
CA ARG A 180 1.91 8.96 5.73
C ARG A 180 3.18 8.91 6.58
N PRO A 181 3.17 8.42 7.83
CA PRO A 181 4.37 8.43 8.67
C PRO A 181 5.48 7.52 8.13
N ILE A 182 5.12 6.51 7.35
CA ILE A 182 6.09 5.58 6.76
C ILE A 182 6.89 6.29 5.67
N PHE A 183 6.23 6.95 4.73
CA PHE A 183 6.90 7.72 3.69
C PHE A 183 7.68 8.90 4.25
N GLN A 184 7.04 9.68 5.16
CA GLN A 184 7.68 10.83 5.78
C GLN A 184 8.98 10.45 6.48
N LYS A 185 8.98 9.37 7.24
CA LYS A 185 10.17 8.87 7.93
C LYS A 185 11.30 8.55 6.96
N ASN A 186 11.00 7.95 5.81
CA ASN A 186 12.01 7.65 4.79
C ASN A 186 12.59 8.93 4.17
N ILE A 187 11.73 9.87 3.82
CA ILE A 187 12.13 11.15 3.23
C ILE A 187 13.01 11.93 4.22
N ASP A 188 12.61 11.99 5.49
CA ASP A 188 13.36 12.69 6.52
C ASP A 188 14.73 12.04 6.76
N LEU A 189 14.77 10.70 6.82
CA LEU A 189 16.03 9.97 6.98
C LEU A 189 16.98 10.20 5.79
N ALA A 190 16.47 10.20 4.58
CA ALA A 190 17.27 10.50 3.38
C ALA A 190 17.84 11.92 3.43
N ARG A 191 17.03 12.89 3.85
CA ARG A 191 17.43 14.29 4.01
C ARG A 191 18.50 14.44 5.08
N ASP A 192 18.32 13.81 6.24
CA ASP A 192 19.26 13.88 7.35
C ASP A 192 20.62 13.25 7.02
N GLN A 193 20.61 12.20 6.21
CA GLN A 193 21.82 11.51 5.75
C GLN A 193 22.44 12.15 4.49
N GLY A 194 21.77 13.12 3.89
CA GLY A 194 22.26 13.86 2.73
C GLY A 194 22.38 13.02 1.45
N PHE A 195 21.57 11.98 1.30
CA PHE A 195 21.56 11.20 0.06
C PHE A 195 20.24 11.31 -0.69
N TYR A 196 20.33 11.16 -2.02
CA TYR A 196 19.19 11.15 -2.93
C TYR A 196 19.42 10.10 -4.00
N ASN A 197 18.56 9.12 -4.06
CA ASN A 197 18.64 8.01 -5.01
C ASN A 197 17.25 7.59 -5.47
N LYS A 198 17.16 6.59 -6.33
CA LYS A 198 15.89 6.10 -6.86
C LYS A 198 14.90 5.67 -5.76
N ASP A 199 15.39 5.08 -4.69
CA ASP A 199 14.53 4.60 -3.60
C ASP A 199 13.90 5.77 -2.81
N VAL A 200 14.61 6.91 -2.72
CA VAL A 200 14.08 8.17 -2.16
C VAL A 200 13.03 8.77 -3.08
N VAL A 201 13.28 8.79 -4.39
CA VAL A 201 12.29 9.25 -5.38
C VAL A 201 11.02 8.41 -5.29
N GLU A 202 11.11 7.10 -5.19
CA GLU A 202 9.94 6.22 -5.01
C GLU A 202 9.17 6.55 -3.72
N ALA A 203 9.85 6.93 -2.62
CA ALA A 203 9.18 7.36 -1.39
C ALA A 203 8.45 8.69 -1.57
N GLU A 204 9.08 9.66 -2.23
CA GLU A 204 8.48 10.96 -2.53
C GLU A 204 7.28 10.80 -3.47
N GLU A 205 7.38 9.99 -4.52
CA GLU A 205 6.29 9.66 -5.43
C GLU A 205 5.10 9.01 -4.69
N GLY A 206 5.38 8.02 -3.82
CA GLY A 206 4.34 7.38 -3.00
C GLY A 206 3.67 8.36 -2.03
N TYR A 207 4.43 9.29 -1.45
CA TYR A 207 3.91 10.32 -0.57
C TYR A 207 3.03 11.34 -1.32
N ILE A 208 3.47 11.76 -2.51
CA ILE A 208 2.70 12.64 -3.40
C ILE A 208 1.41 11.95 -3.84
N GLU A 209 1.48 10.70 -4.28
CA GLU A 209 0.32 9.92 -4.70
C GLU A 209 -0.71 9.79 -3.57
N MET A 210 -0.26 9.54 -2.35
CA MET A 210 -1.13 9.51 -1.18
C MET A 210 -1.88 10.83 -0.96
N PHE A 211 -1.20 11.97 -1.08
CA PHE A 211 -1.85 13.29 -0.96
C PHE A 211 -2.78 13.58 -2.13
N TYR A 212 -2.40 13.18 -3.34
CA TYR A 212 -3.25 13.32 -4.52
C TYR A 212 -4.54 12.52 -4.37
N GLN A 213 -4.45 11.26 -3.95
CA GLN A 213 -5.63 10.43 -3.70
C GLN A 213 -6.48 10.98 -2.55
N GLY A 214 -5.86 11.45 -1.47
CA GLY A 214 -6.55 12.11 -0.36
C GLY A 214 -7.30 13.37 -0.81
N CYS A 215 -6.64 14.22 -1.61
CA CYS A 215 -7.27 15.39 -2.22
C CYS A 215 -8.48 14.99 -3.08
N ALA A 216 -8.33 14.02 -3.96
CA ALA A 216 -9.41 13.55 -4.84
C ALA A 216 -10.62 13.03 -4.04
N VAL A 217 -10.38 12.34 -2.92
CA VAL A 217 -11.46 11.89 -2.02
C VAL A 217 -12.25 13.06 -1.43
N PHE A 218 -11.58 14.10 -0.92
CA PHE A 218 -12.28 15.25 -0.37
C PHE A 218 -13.05 16.05 -1.43
N VAL A 219 -12.50 16.20 -2.64
CA VAL A 219 -13.20 16.83 -3.75
C VAL A 219 -14.44 16.01 -4.14
N GLU A 220 -14.31 14.70 -4.24
CA GLU A 220 -15.42 13.80 -4.56
C GLU A 220 -16.54 13.87 -3.53
N VAL A 221 -16.18 13.94 -2.24
CA VAL A 221 -17.13 14.13 -1.15
C VAL A 221 -17.83 15.49 -1.25
N ALA A 222 -17.08 16.56 -1.52
CA ALA A 222 -17.64 17.89 -1.68
C ALA A 222 -18.63 17.96 -2.86
N ASP A 223 -18.27 17.34 -3.99
CA ASP A 223 -19.15 17.28 -5.16
C ASP A 223 -20.38 16.40 -4.90
N ALA A 224 -20.24 15.31 -4.16
CA ALA A 224 -21.35 14.48 -3.75
C ALA A 224 -22.36 15.26 -2.88
N PHE A 225 -21.88 16.09 -1.93
CA PHE A 225 -22.75 16.92 -1.14
C PHE A 225 -23.43 18.02 -1.96
N ALA A 226 -22.71 18.66 -2.88
CA ALA A 226 -23.27 19.70 -3.74
C ALA A 226 -24.37 19.19 -4.68
N ASN A 227 -24.28 17.91 -5.08
CA ASN A 227 -25.19 17.27 -6.03
C ASN A 227 -26.08 16.21 -5.37
N ALA A 228 -26.13 16.16 -4.04
CA ALA A 228 -26.91 15.16 -3.32
C ALA A 228 -28.40 15.23 -3.72
N PRO A 229 -29.01 14.12 -4.12
CA PRO A 229 -30.42 14.10 -4.41
C PRO A 229 -31.21 14.33 -3.11
N LEU A 230 -32.26 15.12 -3.18
CA LEU A 230 -33.12 15.44 -2.05
C LEU A 230 -34.52 14.84 -2.27
N PRO A 231 -35.21 14.43 -1.21
CA PRO A 231 -34.87 14.42 0.22
C PRO A 231 -34.26 13.11 0.71
N ASP A 232 -34.28 12.05 -0.11
CA ASP A 232 -34.10 10.65 0.33
C ASP A 232 -32.67 10.34 0.82
N SER A 233 -31.67 11.08 0.36
CA SER A 233 -30.28 10.91 0.78
C SER A 233 -29.88 11.78 1.98
N ALA A 234 -30.79 12.61 2.47
CA ALA A 234 -30.50 13.58 3.52
C ALA A 234 -29.92 12.97 4.80
N ALA A 235 -30.48 11.88 5.27
CA ALA A 235 -30.01 11.19 6.45
C ALA A 235 -28.60 10.62 6.29
N ILE A 236 -28.24 10.14 5.09
CA ILE A 236 -26.93 9.58 4.79
C ILE A 236 -25.89 10.70 4.73
N VAL A 237 -26.24 11.81 4.12
CA VAL A 237 -25.37 12.99 4.06
C VAL A 237 -25.10 13.54 5.48
N GLN A 238 -26.12 13.58 6.34
CA GLN A 238 -25.98 14.02 7.73
C GLN A 238 -25.07 13.08 8.52
N GLU A 239 -25.25 11.76 8.39
CA GLU A 239 -24.44 10.77 9.09
C GLU A 239 -22.97 10.90 8.68
N TYR A 240 -22.70 11.06 7.37
CA TYR A 240 -21.33 11.28 6.88
C TYR A 240 -20.68 12.51 7.48
N ILE A 241 -21.40 13.63 7.51
CA ILE A 241 -20.90 14.91 8.04
C ILE A 241 -20.59 14.79 9.51
N TYR A 242 -21.46 14.15 10.28
CA TYR A 242 -21.26 13.93 11.70
C TYR A 242 -19.97 13.15 11.98
N GLN A 243 -19.71 12.13 11.21
CA GLN A 243 -18.52 11.27 11.41
C GLN A 243 -17.21 11.92 10.96
N GLU A 244 -17.18 12.61 9.84
CA GLU A 244 -15.94 13.07 9.21
C GLU A 244 -15.60 14.54 9.42
N MET A 245 -16.61 15.39 9.47
CA MET A 245 -16.35 16.84 9.44
C MET A 245 -16.48 17.52 10.78
N VAL A 246 -17.18 16.96 11.72
CA VAL A 246 -17.55 17.75 12.89
C VAL A 246 -17.74 16.92 14.14
N LYS A 247 -17.01 17.29 15.11
CA LYS A 247 -17.49 17.32 16.47
C LYS A 247 -18.42 18.55 16.67
N ALA A 248 -19.25 18.84 15.71
CA ALA A 248 -20.24 19.89 15.86
C ALA A 248 -21.50 19.31 16.44
N ASP A 249 -22.00 20.01 17.41
CA ASP A 249 -23.27 19.74 18.05
C ASP A 249 -24.36 19.46 17.03
N ALA A 250 -25.14 18.43 17.32
CA ALA A 250 -26.15 17.82 16.48
C ALA A 250 -26.84 18.79 15.51
N ILE A 251 -26.73 18.49 14.22
CA ILE A 251 -27.59 19.11 13.24
C ILE A 251 -28.97 18.44 13.40
N GLU A 252 -29.94 19.19 13.87
CA GLU A 252 -31.29 18.72 13.96
C GLU A 252 -31.80 18.25 12.58
N ALA A 253 -32.27 17.00 12.54
CA ALA A 253 -32.59 16.31 11.32
C ALA A 253 -33.89 16.80 10.61
N ALA A 254 -34.57 17.78 11.12
CA ALA A 254 -35.86 18.18 10.64
C ALA A 254 -35.80 19.51 9.83
N HIS A 255 -35.33 19.41 8.58
CA HIS A 255 -35.60 20.49 7.64
C HIS A 255 -36.89 20.17 6.86
N GLU A 256 -37.97 20.82 7.19
CA GLU A 256 -39.22 20.79 6.43
C GLU A 256 -39.12 21.59 5.12
N ASP A 257 -38.10 22.48 5.02
CA ASP A 257 -37.87 23.37 3.90
C ASP A 257 -36.69 22.87 3.03
N LEU A 258 -36.99 22.49 1.79
CA LEU A 258 -36.01 22.02 0.82
C LEU A 258 -34.95 23.07 0.45
N GLU A 259 -35.28 24.34 0.50
CA GLU A 259 -34.33 25.41 0.20
C GLU A 259 -33.31 25.58 1.33
N ALA A 260 -33.76 25.58 2.57
CA ALA A 260 -32.88 25.60 3.74
C ALA A 260 -31.95 24.38 3.77
N TYR A 261 -32.45 23.21 3.39
CA TYR A 261 -31.66 22.00 3.32
C TYR A 261 -30.61 22.06 2.20
N ARG A 262 -30.95 22.59 1.03
CA ARG A 262 -29.99 22.82 -0.04
C ARG A 262 -28.89 23.79 0.37
N GLU A 263 -29.25 24.88 1.02
CA GLU A 263 -28.26 25.83 1.54
C GLU A 263 -27.30 25.16 2.53
N GLU A 264 -27.83 24.34 3.41
CA GLU A 264 -27.03 23.56 4.35
C GLU A 264 -26.06 22.62 3.63
N LEU A 265 -26.51 21.86 2.64
CA LEU A 265 -25.66 20.97 1.85
C LEU A 265 -24.56 21.75 1.09
N MET A 266 -24.87 22.91 0.57
CA MET A 266 -23.88 23.77 -0.10
C MET A 266 -22.83 24.29 0.88
N ASN A 267 -23.23 24.69 2.07
CA ASN A 267 -22.30 25.10 3.12
C ASN A 267 -21.38 23.98 3.54
N LYS A 268 -21.88 22.75 3.63
CA LYS A 268 -21.10 21.55 3.94
C LYS A 268 -20.16 21.17 2.81
N SER A 269 -20.62 21.28 1.55
CA SER A 269 -19.76 21.12 0.38
C SER A 269 -18.59 22.11 0.41
N ASN A 270 -18.85 23.37 0.71
CA ASN A 270 -17.81 24.39 0.82
C ASN A 270 -16.83 24.08 1.94
N ALA A 271 -17.30 23.65 3.11
CA ALA A 271 -16.44 23.24 4.21
C ALA A 271 -15.57 22.03 3.85
N ALA A 272 -16.12 21.04 3.12
CA ALA A 272 -15.34 19.92 2.61
C ALA A 272 -14.26 20.37 1.60
N LYS A 273 -14.58 21.34 0.73
CA LYS A 273 -13.60 21.95 -0.19
C LYS A 273 -12.49 22.68 0.57
N GLU A 274 -12.82 23.39 1.65
CA GLU A 274 -11.82 24.03 2.50
C GLU A 274 -10.88 23.02 3.17
N LEU A 275 -11.38 21.86 3.59
CA LEU A 275 -10.55 20.77 4.10
C LEU A 275 -9.69 20.11 3.01
N ALA A 276 -10.19 20.07 1.76
CA ALA A 276 -9.43 19.58 0.63
C ALA A 276 -8.25 20.47 0.25
N VAL A 277 -8.38 21.80 0.38
CA VAL A 277 -7.36 22.79 -0.02
C VAL A 277 -5.98 22.49 0.59
N PRO A 278 -5.80 22.24 1.89
CA PRO A 278 -4.48 21.94 2.45
C PRO A 278 -3.88 20.65 1.89
N GLN A 279 -4.69 19.62 1.64
CA GLN A 279 -4.23 18.35 1.09
C GLN A 279 -3.80 18.53 -0.36
N CYS A 280 -4.62 19.20 -1.17
CA CYS A 280 -4.31 19.51 -2.56
C CYS A 280 -3.07 20.41 -2.68
N ALA A 281 -2.98 21.46 -1.85
CA ALA A 281 -1.84 22.36 -1.85
C ALA A 281 -0.53 21.65 -1.46
N THR A 282 -0.59 20.72 -0.51
CA THR A 282 0.57 19.91 -0.11
C THR A 282 1.00 19.00 -1.26
N GLY A 283 0.07 18.31 -1.91
CA GLY A 283 0.37 17.46 -3.07
C GLY A 283 1.01 18.26 -4.22
N ILE A 284 0.44 19.42 -4.57
CA ILE A 284 1.00 20.30 -5.61
C ILE A 284 2.41 20.77 -5.23
N LYS A 285 2.61 21.19 -3.99
CA LYS A 285 3.92 21.68 -3.53
C LYS A 285 5.00 20.58 -3.55
N LEU A 286 4.62 19.31 -3.36
CA LEU A 286 5.55 18.19 -3.43
C LEU A 286 5.89 17.81 -4.87
N MET A 287 5.02 18.13 -5.86
CA MET A 287 5.25 17.89 -7.27
C MET A 287 6.09 18.98 -7.96
N THR A 288 6.21 20.17 -7.37
CA THR A 288 7.03 21.30 -7.86
C THR A 288 8.38 21.36 -7.17
#